data_858682ac793a602def94d782318cf1e5
#
_entry.id   858682ac793a602def94d782318cf1e5
#
_cell.length_a   1.000
_cell.length_b   1.000
_cell.length_c   1.000
_cell.angle_alpha   90.00
_cell.angle_beta   90.00
_cell.angle_gamma   90.00
#
_symmetry.space_group_name_H-M   'P 1'
#
loop_
_entity.id
_entity.type
_entity.pdbx_description
1 polymer ?
#
loop_
_entity_poly.entity_id
_entity_poly.type
_entity_poly.pdbx_seq_one_letter_code
_entity_poly.pdbx_strand_id
1 'polypeptide(L)'
;MARVLVAFGSSEGQTATIAERIGDTLEDAGHDVVVVHAKHPPAELDPGRYDGVIVGASIHMGSHQSYVDSFVDKHNKALNRVPSAFFSVSLTAAHPDPDDREPAQEIVERFLEETGWEPDATLLVAGALKYSEYGLLKRVVMRRVAGKAGGDTDTARDYEYTDWDELEAFVDAFTALLPDAPEQP
;
A
#
# COMPACT_ATOMS: atom_id res chain seq x y z
N MET A 1 -6.95 -13.11 -18.35
CA MET A 1 -6.44 -13.58 -17.04
C MET A 1 -4.97 -13.18 -16.99
N ALA A 2 -4.64 -12.19 -16.19
CA ALA A 2 -3.27 -11.74 -15.98
C ALA A 2 -2.73 -12.28 -14.65
N ARG A 3 -1.43 -12.37 -14.50
CA ARG A 3 -0.77 -12.75 -13.27
C ARG A 3 -0.25 -11.51 -12.55
N VAL A 4 -0.75 -11.24 -11.35
CA VAL A 4 -0.46 -10.01 -10.59
C VAL A 4 0.29 -10.32 -9.30
N LEU A 5 1.32 -9.53 -9.00
CA LEU A 5 2.02 -9.55 -7.72
C LEU A 5 1.55 -8.39 -6.85
N VAL A 6 1.17 -8.67 -5.62
CA VAL A 6 0.93 -7.66 -4.59
C VAL A 6 2.00 -7.83 -3.50
N ALA A 7 2.97 -6.91 -3.45
CA ALA A 7 4.02 -6.92 -2.43
C ALA A 7 3.75 -5.81 -1.41
N PHE A 8 3.85 -6.11 -0.10
CA PHE A 8 3.52 -5.11 0.91
C PHE A 8 4.48 -5.09 2.09
N GLY A 9 4.60 -3.91 2.70
CA GLY A 9 5.23 -3.70 4.00
C GLY A 9 4.19 -3.27 5.04
N SER A 10 4.13 -3.98 6.16
CA SER A 10 3.20 -3.67 7.24
C SER A 10 3.89 -3.76 8.60
N SER A 11 3.63 -2.77 9.46
CA SER A 11 4.12 -2.76 10.85
C SER A 11 3.01 -3.08 11.86
N GLU A 12 1.76 -2.76 11.54
CA GLU A 12 0.60 -2.83 12.44
C GLU A 12 -0.59 -3.61 11.85
N GLY A 13 -0.36 -4.29 10.72
CA GLY A 13 -1.34 -5.17 10.09
C GLY A 13 -2.30 -4.52 9.10
N GLN A 14 -2.59 -3.20 9.17
CA GLN A 14 -3.56 -2.57 8.28
C GLN A 14 -3.14 -2.64 6.80
N THR A 15 -1.87 -2.38 6.50
CA THR A 15 -1.37 -2.53 5.11
C THR A 15 -1.50 -3.96 4.60
N ALA A 16 -1.33 -4.96 5.47
CA ALA A 16 -1.56 -6.36 5.11
C ALA A 16 -3.03 -6.61 4.75
N THR A 17 -3.97 -6.14 5.59
CA THR A 17 -5.41 -6.24 5.32
C THR A 17 -5.80 -5.59 3.99
N ILE A 18 -5.23 -4.42 3.69
CA ILE A 18 -5.45 -3.72 2.42
C ILE A 18 -4.87 -4.53 1.25
N ALA A 19 -3.65 -5.06 1.38
CA ALA A 19 -3.02 -5.88 0.34
C ALA A 19 -3.79 -7.18 0.06
N GLU A 20 -4.32 -7.82 1.10
CA GLU A 20 -5.19 -8.99 0.97
C GLU A 20 -6.49 -8.62 0.25
N ARG A 21 -7.14 -7.51 0.62
CA ARG A 21 -8.35 -7.04 -0.05
C ARG A 21 -8.12 -6.72 -1.53
N ILE A 22 -6.98 -6.10 -1.87
CA ILE A 22 -6.58 -5.87 -3.26
C ILE A 22 -6.44 -7.22 -3.98
N GLY A 23 -5.80 -8.20 -3.34
CA GLY A 23 -5.66 -9.56 -3.87
C GLY A 23 -7.01 -10.19 -4.17
N ASP A 24 -7.93 -10.21 -3.20
CA ASP A 24 -9.27 -10.76 -3.32
C ASP A 24 -10.05 -10.08 -4.49
N THR A 25 -9.98 -8.74 -4.59
CA THR A 25 -10.65 -7.98 -5.65
C THR A 25 -10.12 -8.36 -7.04
N LEU A 26 -8.81 -8.53 -7.18
CA LEU A 26 -8.18 -8.97 -8.43
C LEU A 26 -8.52 -10.43 -8.78
N GLU A 27 -8.59 -11.32 -7.78
CA GLU A 27 -9.01 -12.72 -7.96
C GLU A 27 -10.48 -12.81 -8.38
N ASP A 28 -11.35 -12.01 -7.77
CA ASP A 28 -12.78 -11.91 -8.16
C ASP A 28 -12.95 -11.38 -9.60
N ALA A 29 -12.02 -10.54 -10.06
CA ALA A 29 -11.94 -10.10 -11.45
C ALA A 29 -11.33 -11.16 -12.41
N GLY A 30 -10.93 -12.33 -11.90
CA GLY A 30 -10.44 -13.46 -12.69
C GLY A 30 -8.93 -13.44 -13.00
N HIS A 31 -8.15 -12.75 -12.19
CA HIS A 31 -6.67 -12.73 -12.29
C HIS A 31 -6.04 -13.81 -11.38
N ASP A 32 -4.78 -14.20 -11.68
CA ASP A 32 -3.95 -15.06 -10.81
C ASP A 32 -3.09 -14.15 -9.92
N VAL A 33 -3.34 -14.17 -8.61
CA VAL A 33 -2.72 -13.20 -7.69
C VAL A 33 -1.77 -13.87 -6.71
N VAL A 34 -0.62 -13.22 -6.48
CA VAL A 34 0.34 -13.64 -5.47
C VAL A 34 0.56 -12.46 -4.51
N VAL A 35 0.16 -12.64 -3.27
CA VAL A 35 0.37 -11.63 -2.20
C VAL A 35 1.58 -12.02 -1.37
N VAL A 36 2.56 -11.11 -1.22
CA VAL A 36 3.80 -11.38 -0.48
C VAL A 36 4.18 -10.25 0.45
N HIS A 37 4.74 -10.60 1.60
CA HIS A 37 5.35 -9.61 2.49
C HIS A 37 6.75 -9.24 2.00
N ALA A 38 7.01 -7.97 1.68
CA ALA A 38 8.26 -7.48 1.09
C ALA A 38 9.51 -7.68 1.97
N LYS A 39 9.33 -7.90 3.28
CA LYS A 39 10.44 -8.19 4.20
C LYS A 39 11.02 -9.60 4.02
N HIS A 40 10.19 -10.55 3.60
CA HIS A 40 10.54 -11.96 3.46
C HIS A 40 9.99 -12.54 2.15
N PRO A 41 10.32 -11.93 1.00
CA PRO A 41 9.85 -12.44 -0.27
C PRO A 41 10.47 -13.82 -0.56
N PRO A 42 9.80 -14.69 -1.32
CA PRO A 42 10.40 -15.91 -1.82
C PRO A 42 11.74 -15.62 -2.53
N ALA A 43 12.73 -16.49 -2.35
CA ALA A 43 14.09 -16.26 -2.86
C ALA A 43 14.15 -16.08 -4.40
N GLU A 44 13.24 -16.76 -5.12
CA GLU A 44 13.15 -16.74 -6.59
C GLU A 44 12.11 -15.74 -7.12
N LEU A 45 11.61 -14.85 -6.25
CA LEU A 45 10.63 -13.85 -6.67
C LEU A 45 11.27 -12.89 -7.68
N ASP A 46 10.66 -12.84 -8.85
CA ASP A 46 11.01 -11.92 -9.94
C ASP A 46 9.74 -11.18 -10.39
N PRO A 47 9.56 -9.91 -9.99
CA PRO A 47 8.41 -9.12 -10.39
C PRO A 47 8.25 -8.99 -11.92
N GLY A 48 9.33 -9.10 -12.68
CA GLY A 48 9.29 -9.06 -14.14
C GLY A 48 8.63 -10.26 -14.82
N ARG A 49 8.22 -11.28 -14.04
CA ARG A 49 7.45 -12.44 -14.53
C ARG A 49 5.95 -12.31 -14.31
N TYR A 50 5.51 -11.19 -13.79
CA TYR A 50 4.11 -10.85 -13.59
C TYR A 50 3.66 -9.87 -14.67
N ASP A 51 2.38 -9.92 -14.99
CA ASP A 51 1.75 -9.01 -15.95
C ASP A 51 1.47 -7.64 -15.34
N GLY A 52 1.48 -7.55 -14.02
CA GLY A 52 1.39 -6.32 -13.28
C GLY A 52 1.82 -6.47 -11.81
N VAL A 53 2.23 -5.39 -11.18
CA VAL A 53 2.73 -5.38 -9.79
C VAL A 53 2.14 -4.21 -9.01
N ILE A 54 1.59 -4.51 -7.84
CA ILE A 54 1.19 -3.50 -6.87
C ILE A 54 2.13 -3.59 -5.66
N VAL A 55 2.68 -2.47 -5.22
CA VAL A 55 3.47 -2.40 -3.98
C VAL A 55 2.74 -1.52 -2.98
N GLY A 56 2.68 -1.97 -1.73
CA GLY A 56 2.07 -1.23 -0.63
C GLY A 56 3.04 -1.03 0.54
N ALA A 57 2.96 0.14 1.17
CA ALA A 57 3.73 0.43 2.38
C ALA A 57 2.96 1.32 3.33
N SER A 58 3.27 1.28 4.62
CA SER A 58 2.77 2.26 5.58
C SER A 58 3.84 3.30 5.92
N ILE A 59 3.38 4.53 6.15
CA ILE A 59 4.23 5.59 6.67
C ILE A 59 4.35 5.42 8.18
N HIS A 60 5.58 5.32 8.67
CA HIS A 60 5.88 5.27 10.08
C HIS A 60 7.05 6.20 10.40
N MET A 61 6.84 7.14 11.34
CA MET A 61 7.85 8.14 11.72
C MET A 61 8.43 8.94 10.53
N GLY A 62 7.59 9.25 9.53
CA GLY A 62 7.96 10.11 8.39
C GLY A 62 8.65 9.40 7.23
N SER A 63 8.64 8.06 7.18
CA SER A 63 9.16 7.26 6.07
C SER A 63 8.38 5.96 5.91
N HIS A 64 8.54 5.30 4.78
CA HIS A 64 8.11 3.92 4.57
C HIS A 64 9.08 2.93 5.25
N GLN A 65 8.73 1.65 5.28
CA GLN A 65 9.63 0.63 5.83
C GLN A 65 10.85 0.44 4.93
N SER A 66 12.05 0.49 5.49
CA SER A 66 13.32 0.36 4.76
C SER A 66 13.47 -0.95 3.95
N TYR A 67 12.76 -2.01 4.34
CA TYR A 67 12.76 -3.24 3.57
C TYR A 67 11.86 -3.14 2.32
N VAL A 68 10.88 -2.21 2.28
CA VAL A 68 10.14 -1.88 1.06
C VAL A 68 11.03 -1.07 0.13
N ASP A 69 11.77 -0.10 0.65
CA ASP A 69 12.78 0.65 -0.13
C ASP A 69 13.75 -0.34 -0.78
N SER A 70 14.31 -1.27 -0.01
CA SER A 70 15.23 -2.29 -0.51
C SER A 70 14.59 -3.24 -1.54
N PHE A 71 13.30 -3.56 -1.38
CA PHE A 71 12.55 -4.37 -2.34
C PHE A 71 12.39 -3.64 -3.67
N VAL A 72 11.99 -2.37 -3.62
CA VAL A 72 11.80 -1.53 -4.81
C VAL A 72 13.14 -1.28 -5.51
N ASP A 73 14.20 -0.92 -4.80
CA ASP A 73 15.54 -0.73 -5.35
C ASP A 73 16.04 -1.97 -6.09
N LYS A 74 15.93 -3.13 -5.46
CA LYS A 74 16.35 -4.41 -6.04
C LYS A 74 15.60 -4.74 -7.32
N HIS A 75 14.32 -4.41 -7.40
CA HIS A 75 13.44 -4.78 -8.49
C HIS A 75 13.05 -3.61 -9.41
N ASN A 76 13.65 -2.44 -9.23
CA ASN A 76 13.33 -1.19 -9.92
C ASN A 76 13.18 -1.37 -11.45
N LYS A 77 14.14 -2.06 -12.10
CA LYS A 77 14.09 -2.28 -13.56
C LYS A 77 12.88 -3.11 -14.00
N ALA A 78 12.43 -4.03 -13.17
CA ALA A 78 11.25 -4.85 -13.48
C ALA A 78 9.98 -4.01 -13.25
N LEU A 79 9.90 -3.30 -12.12
CA LEU A 79 8.77 -2.45 -11.75
C LEU A 79 8.51 -1.33 -12.78
N ASN A 80 9.57 -0.75 -13.38
CA ASN A 80 9.44 0.27 -14.42
C ASN A 80 9.17 -0.31 -15.83
N ARG A 81 9.00 -1.64 -15.97
CA ARG A 81 8.76 -2.29 -17.28
C ARG A 81 7.41 -2.97 -17.38
N VAL A 82 6.82 -3.33 -16.27
CA VAL A 82 5.48 -3.91 -16.20
C VAL A 82 4.51 -2.86 -15.64
N PRO A 83 3.22 -2.92 -15.95
CA PRO A 83 2.22 -2.11 -15.27
C PRO A 83 2.40 -2.19 -13.76
N SER A 84 2.56 -1.05 -13.12
CA SER A 84 2.84 -1.03 -11.68
C SER A 84 2.11 0.08 -10.95
N ALA A 85 1.75 -0.18 -9.69
CA ALA A 85 1.05 0.78 -8.85
C ALA A 85 1.58 0.77 -7.42
N PHE A 86 1.45 1.90 -6.74
CA PHE A 86 1.87 2.08 -5.35
C PHE A 86 0.73 2.58 -4.48
N PHE A 87 0.50 1.93 -3.34
CA PHE A 87 -0.37 2.49 -2.31
C PHE A 87 0.38 2.75 -1.01
N SER A 88 0.14 3.92 -0.42
CA SER A 88 0.78 4.36 0.81
C SER A 88 -0.24 4.56 1.91
N VAL A 89 -0.09 3.84 3.02
CA VAL A 89 -1.02 3.85 4.14
C VAL A 89 -0.53 4.77 5.25
N SER A 90 -1.36 5.70 5.68
CA SER A 90 -1.04 6.58 6.81
C SER A 90 -2.30 7.11 7.51
N LEU A 91 -2.16 7.56 8.75
CA LEU A 91 -3.23 8.28 9.44
C LEU A 91 -3.44 9.68 8.85
N THR A 92 -2.38 10.30 8.34
CA THR A 92 -2.44 11.61 7.67
C THR A 92 -3.34 11.59 6.44
N ALA A 93 -3.39 10.47 5.73
CA ALA A 93 -4.27 10.29 4.58
C ALA A 93 -5.77 10.29 4.94
N ALA A 94 -6.11 10.07 6.21
CA ALA A 94 -7.49 10.14 6.71
C ALA A 94 -8.01 11.57 6.92
N HIS A 95 -7.15 12.60 6.78
CA HIS A 95 -7.56 13.97 7.03
C HIS A 95 -8.58 14.42 5.98
N PRO A 96 -9.70 15.06 6.37
CA PRO A 96 -10.73 15.49 5.43
C PRO A 96 -10.26 16.62 4.52
N ASP A 97 -9.35 17.49 4.99
CA ASP A 97 -8.77 18.56 4.19
C ASP A 97 -7.62 18.03 3.33
N PRO A 98 -7.62 18.21 2.01
CA PRO A 98 -6.53 17.80 1.12
C PRO A 98 -5.18 18.43 1.47
N ASP A 99 -5.16 19.69 1.92
CA ASP A 99 -3.93 20.41 2.27
C ASP A 99 -3.23 19.74 3.49
N ASP A 100 -4.00 19.17 4.41
CA ASP A 100 -3.47 18.45 5.56
C ASP A 100 -2.96 17.03 5.21
N ARG A 101 -3.21 16.54 3.98
CA ARG A 101 -2.64 15.29 3.45
C ARG A 101 -1.28 15.50 2.75
N GLU A 102 -0.90 16.76 2.46
CA GLU A 102 0.35 17.12 1.80
C GLU A 102 1.59 16.42 2.41
N PRO A 103 1.76 16.32 3.76
CA PRO A 103 2.92 15.63 4.33
C PRO A 103 3.00 14.14 3.97
N ALA A 104 1.88 13.46 3.74
CA ALA A 104 1.88 12.07 3.29
C ALA A 104 2.24 11.97 1.81
N GLN A 105 1.76 12.93 1.00
CA GLN A 105 2.09 13.03 -0.42
C GLN A 105 3.58 13.29 -0.62
N GLU A 106 4.19 14.24 0.11
CA GLU A 106 5.62 14.53 0.06
C GLU A 106 6.49 13.30 0.39
N ILE A 107 6.05 12.45 1.32
CA ILE A 107 6.76 11.21 1.67
C ILE A 107 6.72 10.22 0.50
N VAL A 108 5.57 10.10 -0.17
CA VAL A 108 5.43 9.25 -1.37
C VAL A 108 6.31 9.77 -2.50
N GLU A 109 6.27 11.07 -2.80
CA GLU A 109 7.05 11.68 -3.86
C GLU A 109 8.56 11.48 -3.63
N ARG A 110 9.02 11.73 -2.40
CA ARG A 110 10.42 11.50 -2.02
C ARG A 110 10.83 10.04 -2.18
N PHE A 111 9.99 9.09 -1.75
CA PHE A 111 10.25 7.66 -1.89
C PHE A 111 10.40 7.26 -3.37
N LEU A 112 9.51 7.74 -4.24
CA LEU A 112 9.55 7.46 -5.67
C LEU A 112 10.78 8.12 -6.34
N GLU A 113 11.13 9.35 -5.93
CA GLU A 113 12.33 10.04 -6.42
C GLU A 113 13.61 9.32 -5.98
N GLU A 114 13.73 8.91 -4.73
CA GLU A 114 14.91 8.23 -4.18
C GLU A 114 15.11 6.84 -4.80
N THR A 115 14.02 6.09 -5.05
CA THR A 115 14.09 4.77 -5.68
C THR A 115 14.15 4.81 -7.21
N GLY A 116 13.79 5.92 -7.84
CA GLY A 116 13.66 6.04 -9.29
C GLY A 116 12.60 5.12 -9.88
N TRP A 117 11.61 4.71 -9.07
CA TRP A 117 10.46 3.96 -9.54
C TRP A 117 9.35 4.92 -9.97
N GLU A 118 8.81 4.70 -11.16
CA GLU A 118 7.74 5.49 -11.78
C GLU A 118 6.47 4.61 -11.96
N PRO A 119 5.68 4.39 -10.89
CA PRO A 119 4.45 3.61 -11.00
C PRO A 119 3.41 4.33 -11.85
N ASP A 120 2.58 3.56 -12.58
CA ASP A 120 1.50 4.10 -13.43
C ASP A 120 0.35 4.72 -12.59
N ALA A 121 0.20 4.27 -11.34
CA ALA A 121 -0.80 4.81 -10.41
C ALA A 121 -0.27 4.83 -8.98
N THR A 122 -0.70 5.85 -8.21
CA THR A 122 -0.44 5.96 -6.77
C THR A 122 -1.72 6.24 -6.02
N LEU A 123 -1.85 5.70 -4.79
CA LEU A 123 -2.98 5.96 -3.90
C LEU A 123 -2.49 6.22 -2.47
N LEU A 124 -2.97 7.30 -1.87
CA LEU A 124 -2.87 7.54 -0.43
C LEU A 124 -4.06 6.89 0.27
N VAL A 125 -3.81 5.91 1.09
CA VAL A 125 -4.86 5.16 1.80
C VAL A 125 -4.89 5.58 3.27
N ALA A 126 -6.06 5.93 3.75
CA ALA A 126 -6.30 6.16 5.17
C ALA A 126 -6.10 4.86 5.96
N GLY A 127 -5.27 4.90 6.98
CA GLY A 127 -4.96 3.75 7.82
C GLY A 127 -6.01 3.48 8.90
N ALA A 128 -5.65 2.64 9.88
CA ALA A 128 -6.45 2.35 11.05
C ALA A 128 -5.68 2.63 12.34
N LEU A 129 -6.42 2.94 13.40
CA LEU A 129 -5.92 3.07 14.78
C LEU A 129 -6.36 1.83 15.55
N LYS A 130 -5.48 0.86 15.74
CA LYS A 130 -5.75 -0.38 16.47
C LYS A 130 -5.31 -0.25 17.91
N TYR A 131 -6.01 0.57 18.71
CA TYR A 131 -5.69 0.77 20.11
C TYR A 131 -5.75 -0.51 20.95
N SER A 132 -6.55 -1.48 20.55
CA SER A 132 -6.64 -2.79 21.21
C SER A 132 -5.33 -3.57 21.14
N GLU A 133 -4.54 -3.38 20.11
CA GLU A 133 -3.25 -4.04 19.89
C GLU A 133 -2.07 -3.29 20.54
N TYR A 134 -2.29 -2.08 21.05
CA TYR A 134 -1.24 -1.25 21.61
C TYR A 134 -1.08 -1.46 23.12
N GLY A 135 0.16 -1.63 23.60
CA GLY A 135 0.46 -1.51 25.02
C GLY A 135 0.22 -0.07 25.54
N LEU A 136 0.10 0.08 26.86
CA LEU A 136 -0.27 1.37 27.51
C LEU A 136 0.57 2.55 27.03
N LEU A 137 1.89 2.39 26.91
CA LEU A 137 2.80 3.45 26.47
C LEU A 137 2.56 3.82 25.00
N LYS A 138 2.40 2.82 24.14
CA LYS A 138 2.16 3.02 22.71
C LYS A 138 0.79 3.70 22.48
N ARG A 139 -0.24 3.35 23.26
CA ARG A 139 -1.55 4.02 23.22
C ARG A 139 -1.44 5.53 23.46
N VAL A 140 -0.65 5.95 24.47
CA VAL A 140 -0.47 7.38 24.78
C VAL A 140 0.22 8.12 23.64
N VAL A 141 1.24 7.50 23.03
CA VAL A 141 1.95 8.07 21.88
C VAL A 141 1.03 8.16 20.67
N MET A 142 0.33 7.07 20.35
CA MET A 142 -0.58 7.03 19.20
C MET A 142 -1.78 7.97 19.35
N ARG A 143 -2.29 8.15 20.58
CA ARG A 143 -3.32 9.16 20.85
C ARG A 143 -2.85 10.58 20.51
N ARG A 144 -1.56 10.90 20.77
CA ARG A 144 -0.99 12.20 20.41
C ARG A 144 -0.78 12.34 18.90
N VAL A 145 -0.37 11.26 18.23
CA VAL A 145 -0.23 11.23 16.78
C VAL A 145 -1.59 11.39 16.10
N ALA A 146 -2.60 10.64 16.55
CA ALA A 146 -3.97 10.74 16.05
C ALA A 146 -4.54 12.16 16.24
N GLY A 147 -4.36 12.77 17.43
CA GLY A 147 -4.81 14.14 17.69
C GLY A 147 -4.15 15.18 16.79
N LYS A 148 -2.91 14.97 16.35
CA LYS A 148 -2.23 15.86 15.38
C LYS A 148 -2.69 15.63 13.95
N ALA A 149 -3.07 14.40 13.60
CA ALA A 149 -3.57 14.01 12.29
C ALA A 149 -5.10 14.21 12.14
N GLY A 150 -5.76 14.83 13.13
CA GLY A 150 -7.23 15.02 13.10
C GLY A 150 -8.05 13.74 13.37
N GLY A 151 -7.40 12.66 13.83
CA GLY A 151 -8.03 11.37 14.10
C GLY A 151 -8.60 11.24 15.52
N ASP A 152 -9.30 10.13 15.76
CA ASP A 152 -9.95 9.82 17.02
C ASP A 152 -8.96 9.51 18.15
N THR A 153 -9.22 10.03 19.32
CA THR A 153 -8.34 9.95 20.51
C THR A 153 -8.88 9.07 21.64
N ASP A 154 -10.07 8.47 21.48
CA ASP A 154 -10.60 7.50 22.43
C ASP A 154 -9.88 6.16 22.29
N THR A 155 -9.04 5.82 23.24
CA THR A 155 -8.21 4.60 23.23
C THR A 155 -8.96 3.34 23.68
N ALA A 156 -10.26 3.41 23.90
CA ALA A 156 -11.09 2.28 24.33
C ALA A 156 -11.56 1.41 23.15
N ARG A 157 -11.42 1.90 21.92
CA ARG A 157 -11.85 1.19 20.69
C ARG A 157 -10.88 1.42 19.56
N ASP A 158 -10.97 0.56 18.54
CA ASP A 158 -10.23 0.69 17.30
C ASP A 158 -11.02 1.54 16.29
N TYR A 159 -10.31 2.23 15.41
CA TYR A 159 -10.89 3.05 14.37
C TYR A 159 -10.27 2.69 13.02
N GLU A 160 -11.11 2.49 12.03
CA GLU A 160 -10.72 2.26 10.65
C GLU A 160 -11.21 3.44 9.80
N TYR A 161 -10.29 4.01 9.03
CA TYR A 161 -10.53 5.17 8.17
C TYR A 161 -10.41 4.83 6.68
N THR A 162 -10.12 3.57 6.35
CA THR A 162 -9.92 3.13 4.97
C THR A 162 -11.19 3.32 4.16
N ASP A 163 -11.09 4.06 3.07
CA ASP A 163 -12.14 4.17 2.07
C ASP A 163 -12.03 2.99 1.09
N TRP A 164 -12.89 2.02 1.27
CA TRP A 164 -12.88 0.79 0.48
C TRP A 164 -13.35 1.00 -0.95
N ASP A 165 -14.24 1.97 -1.18
CA ASP A 165 -14.73 2.29 -2.53
C ASP A 165 -13.62 2.96 -3.36
N GLU A 166 -12.83 3.85 -2.74
CA GLU A 166 -11.65 4.44 -3.37
C GLU A 166 -10.57 3.40 -3.69
N LEU A 167 -10.38 2.42 -2.79
CA LEU A 167 -9.47 1.30 -3.02
C LEU A 167 -9.93 0.42 -4.19
N GLU A 168 -11.21 0.09 -4.27
CA GLU A 168 -11.78 -0.68 -5.38
C GLU A 168 -11.61 0.07 -6.71
N ALA A 169 -11.89 1.38 -6.75
CA ALA A 169 -11.67 2.21 -7.94
C ALA A 169 -10.19 2.24 -8.38
N PHE A 170 -9.26 2.25 -7.42
CA PHE A 170 -7.83 2.16 -7.70
C PHE A 170 -7.46 0.80 -8.32
N VAL A 171 -8.00 -0.30 -7.80
CA VAL A 171 -7.77 -1.65 -8.35
C VAL A 171 -8.35 -1.78 -9.75
N ASP A 172 -9.54 -1.24 -9.99
CA ASP A 172 -10.18 -1.23 -11.32
C ASP A 172 -9.33 -0.44 -12.33
N ALA A 173 -8.84 0.73 -11.94
CA ALA A 173 -7.96 1.55 -12.78
C ALA A 173 -6.65 0.82 -13.10
N PHE A 174 -6.06 0.14 -12.12
CA PHE A 174 -4.85 -0.68 -12.34
C PHE A 174 -5.15 -1.87 -13.25
N THR A 175 -6.27 -2.55 -13.08
CA THR A 175 -6.69 -3.69 -13.90
C THR A 175 -6.81 -3.31 -15.38
N ALA A 176 -7.25 -2.07 -15.67
CA ALA A 176 -7.33 -1.55 -17.03
C ALA A 176 -5.96 -1.35 -17.71
N LEU A 177 -4.86 -1.33 -16.95
CA LEU A 177 -3.48 -1.25 -17.47
C LEU A 177 -2.88 -2.62 -17.79
N LEU A 178 -3.49 -3.70 -17.28
CA LEU A 178 -2.98 -5.05 -17.50
C LEU A 178 -3.15 -5.46 -18.97
N PRO A 179 -2.20 -6.23 -19.53
CA PRO A 179 -2.34 -6.71 -20.89
C PRO A 179 -3.58 -7.61 -21.04
N ASP A 180 -4.28 -7.44 -22.14
CA ASP A 180 -5.37 -8.34 -22.51
C ASP A 180 -4.87 -9.79 -22.51
N ALA A 181 -5.71 -10.71 -22.00
CA ALA A 181 -5.38 -12.12 -22.10
C ALA A 181 -5.15 -12.47 -23.58
N PRO A 182 -4.06 -13.19 -23.92
CA PRO A 182 -3.89 -13.66 -25.30
C PRO A 182 -5.13 -14.47 -25.69
N GLU A 183 -5.79 -14.06 -26.78
CA GLU A 183 -6.87 -14.86 -27.37
C GLU A 183 -6.34 -16.27 -27.55
N GLN A 184 -6.96 -17.22 -26.85
CA GLN A 184 -6.62 -18.63 -27.04
C GLN A 184 -7.10 -19.03 -28.44
N PRO A 185 -6.24 -19.63 -29.25
CA PRO A 185 -6.59 -20.06 -30.60
C PRO A 185 -7.62 -21.21 -30.61
#